data_2f7a103c1baa3444d789c59c0c093776
#
_entry.id   2f7a103c1baa3444d789c59c0c093776
#
_cell.length_a   1.000
_cell.length_b   1.000
_cell.length_c   1.000
_cell.angle_alpha   90.00
_cell.angle_beta   90.00
_cell.angle_gamma   90.00
#
_symmetry.space_group_name_H-M   'P 1'
#
loop_
_entity.id
_entity.type
_entity.pdbx_description
1 polymer ?
#
loop_
_entity_poly.entity_id
_entity_poly.type
_entity_poly.pdbx_seq_one_letter_code
_entity_poly.pdbx_strand_id
1 'polypeptide(L)'
;MIWFTSDTHFGHENVLKFTDRPWETIWQMNDAIVDSINGRVAMDDELYILGDFSFKMTAQDAYGLRKRIACRRIHLVPGNHDKDWTRPAVAGAFTVEPPICVLKIDGQKIVLSHYPMADWQGMNHGSWHLHGHIHSSGGAYNEFNRKQGLLRYDVGCDANGHSPVSLDGLREWFAGVDEPCGRVKWPRWVNATGNEQVERELAAYKREEAIR
;
A
#
# COMPACT_ATOMS: atom_id res chain seq x y z
N MET A 1 17.90 -7.42 0.98
CA MET A 1 16.60 -7.35 1.72
C MET A 1 15.49 -6.92 0.78
N ILE A 2 14.21 -7.06 1.23
CA ILE A 2 13.04 -6.60 0.46
C ILE A 2 12.35 -5.51 1.26
N TRP A 3 11.99 -4.42 0.58
CA TRP A 3 11.40 -3.22 1.16
C TRP A 3 10.14 -2.81 0.42
N PHE A 4 9.24 -2.12 1.10
CA PHE A 4 7.96 -1.64 0.56
C PHE A 4 7.74 -0.19 0.95
N THR A 5 7.18 0.60 0.04
CA THR A 5 6.70 1.96 0.27
C THR A 5 5.59 2.29 -0.72
N SER A 6 4.92 3.40 -0.56
CA SER A 6 3.91 3.93 -1.47
C SER A 6 3.74 5.43 -1.29
N ASP A 7 3.06 6.08 -2.22
CA ASP A 7 2.59 7.46 -2.09
C ASP A 7 3.71 8.46 -1.80
N THR A 8 4.86 8.31 -2.47
CA THR A 8 5.96 9.28 -2.36
C THR A 8 5.55 10.65 -2.89
N HIS A 9 4.68 10.69 -3.91
CA HIS A 9 4.11 11.91 -4.48
C HIS A 9 5.15 12.97 -4.81
N PHE A 10 6.30 12.57 -5.35
CA PHE A 10 7.32 13.50 -5.76
C PHE A 10 6.75 14.59 -6.69
N GLY A 11 7.10 15.86 -6.40
CA GLY A 11 6.61 17.01 -7.17
C GLY A 11 5.20 17.48 -6.83
N HIS A 12 4.51 16.86 -5.87
CA HIS A 12 3.14 17.19 -5.52
C HIS A 12 3.07 18.27 -4.43
N GLU A 13 3.18 19.55 -4.76
CA GLU A 13 3.14 20.65 -3.78
C GLU A 13 1.92 20.60 -2.86
N ASN A 14 0.75 20.24 -3.40
CA ASN A 14 -0.46 20.26 -2.60
C ASN A 14 -0.51 19.13 -1.56
N VAL A 15 0.28 18.06 -1.68
CA VAL A 15 0.30 17.00 -0.66
C VAL A 15 0.71 17.55 0.70
N LEU A 16 1.55 18.58 0.74
CA LEU A 16 1.98 19.26 1.96
C LEU A 16 0.84 20.00 2.68
N LYS A 17 -0.30 20.23 2.01
CA LYS A 17 -1.43 21.00 2.57
C LYS A 17 -2.52 20.11 3.18
N PHE A 18 -2.60 18.86 2.76
CA PHE A 18 -3.67 17.94 3.20
C PHE A 18 -3.16 16.66 3.85
N THR A 19 -1.83 16.57 4.05
CA THR A 19 -1.20 15.53 4.86
C THR A 19 -0.36 16.18 5.97
N ASP A 20 0.03 15.41 6.97
CA ASP A 20 0.86 15.89 8.09
C ASP A 20 2.36 15.84 7.75
N ARG A 21 2.73 16.05 6.48
CA ARG A 21 4.14 16.05 6.05
C ARG A 21 4.85 17.31 6.57
N PRO A 22 6.00 17.18 7.26
CA PRO A 22 6.57 18.27 8.05
C PRO A 22 7.41 19.28 7.25
N TRP A 23 7.37 19.23 5.92
CA TRP A 23 8.22 20.07 5.07
C TRP A 23 7.48 21.32 4.58
N GLU A 24 8.19 22.42 4.51
CA GLU A 24 7.69 23.69 4.01
C GLU A 24 7.62 23.76 2.48
N THR A 25 8.52 23.03 1.82
CA THR A 25 8.61 23.03 0.35
C THR A 25 8.67 21.62 -0.21
N ILE A 26 8.20 21.50 -1.46
CA ILE A 26 8.25 20.25 -2.20
C ILE A 26 9.68 19.73 -2.40
N TRP A 27 10.66 20.62 -2.50
CA TRP A 27 12.06 20.26 -2.65
C TRP A 27 12.60 19.59 -1.39
N GLN A 28 12.32 20.18 -0.22
CA GLN A 28 12.66 19.58 1.07
C GLN A 28 12.03 18.20 1.23
N MET A 29 10.75 18.04 0.87
CA MET A 29 10.06 16.76 0.90
C MET A 29 10.72 15.73 -0.03
N ASN A 30 10.98 16.12 -1.29
CA ASN A 30 11.58 15.23 -2.26
C ASN A 30 12.96 14.75 -1.79
N ASP A 31 13.79 15.66 -1.30
CA ASP A 31 15.13 15.34 -0.79
C ASP A 31 15.05 14.40 0.42
N ALA A 32 14.21 14.72 1.39
CA ALA A 32 14.07 13.93 2.62
C ALA A 32 13.55 12.51 2.35
N ILE A 33 12.59 12.34 1.43
CA ILE A 33 12.09 11.01 1.06
C ILE A 33 13.16 10.20 0.32
N VAL A 34 13.90 10.81 -0.61
CA VAL A 34 15.03 10.15 -1.29
C VAL A 34 16.09 9.73 -0.28
N ASP A 35 16.45 10.61 0.65
CA ASP A 35 17.47 10.34 1.68
C ASP A 35 16.98 9.24 2.65
N SER A 36 15.69 9.24 3.02
CA SER A 36 15.08 8.20 3.84
C SER A 36 15.13 6.83 3.16
N ILE A 37 14.83 6.76 1.86
CA ILE A 37 14.95 5.53 1.07
C ILE A 37 16.40 5.06 1.02
N ASN A 38 17.33 5.95 0.65
CA ASN A 38 18.76 5.61 0.50
C ASN A 38 19.43 5.26 1.84
N GLY A 39 18.94 5.79 2.95
CA GLY A 39 19.44 5.45 4.28
C GLY A 39 19.04 4.08 4.79
N ARG A 40 18.03 3.44 4.18
CA ARG A 40 17.50 2.15 4.60
C ARG A 40 17.70 1.05 3.58
N VAL A 41 17.48 1.36 2.30
CA VAL A 41 17.47 0.41 1.19
C VAL A 41 18.85 0.39 0.54
N ALA A 42 19.55 -0.72 0.65
CA ALA A 42 20.86 -0.89 0.03
C ALA A 42 20.75 -0.99 -1.52
N MET A 43 21.87 -0.74 -2.20
CA MET A 43 21.93 -0.74 -3.67
C MET A 43 21.45 -2.06 -4.30
N ASP A 44 21.73 -3.18 -3.65
CA ASP A 44 21.42 -4.53 -4.15
C ASP A 44 20.18 -5.14 -3.47
N ASP A 45 19.43 -4.35 -2.70
CA ASP A 45 18.12 -4.73 -2.16
C ASP A 45 17.04 -4.69 -3.25
N GLU A 46 15.85 -5.12 -2.92
CA GLU A 46 14.63 -4.96 -3.72
C GLU A 46 13.69 -3.98 -3.05
N LEU A 47 13.19 -3.02 -3.79
CA LEU A 47 12.21 -2.05 -3.33
C LEU A 47 10.93 -2.14 -4.17
N TYR A 48 9.80 -2.39 -3.53
CA TYR A 48 8.48 -2.32 -4.13
C TYR A 48 7.82 -1.00 -3.78
N ILE A 49 7.47 -0.20 -4.80
CA ILE A 49 6.70 1.03 -4.65
C ILE A 49 5.26 0.72 -5.09
N LEU A 50 4.31 0.83 -4.16
CA LEU A 50 2.91 0.47 -4.40
C LEU A 50 2.09 1.67 -4.91
N GLY A 51 2.61 2.34 -5.92
CA GLY A 51 1.96 3.41 -6.66
C GLY A 51 2.22 4.82 -6.14
N ASP A 52 1.76 5.75 -6.95
CA ASP A 52 1.83 7.20 -6.74
C ASP A 52 3.25 7.70 -6.43
N PHE A 53 4.19 7.27 -7.30
CA PHE A 53 5.59 7.70 -7.22
C PHE A 53 5.71 9.21 -7.39
N SER A 54 5.02 9.81 -8.39
CA SER A 54 5.10 11.24 -8.66
C SER A 54 3.77 11.82 -9.15
N PHE A 55 3.56 13.12 -8.95
CA PHE A 55 2.37 13.81 -9.39
C PHE A 55 2.69 15.16 -10.04
N LYS A 56 1.98 15.48 -11.16
CA LYS A 56 2.15 16.73 -11.91
C LYS A 56 3.57 17.05 -12.39
N MET A 57 4.44 16.06 -12.43
CA MET A 57 5.77 16.16 -13.03
C MET A 57 5.77 15.62 -14.47
N THR A 58 6.73 16.02 -15.28
CA THR A 58 7.01 15.31 -16.52
C THR A 58 7.61 13.93 -16.20
N ALA A 59 7.46 12.95 -17.10
CA ALA A 59 8.07 11.64 -16.89
C ALA A 59 9.62 11.74 -16.76
N GLN A 60 10.23 12.69 -17.48
CA GLN A 60 11.66 12.93 -17.43
C GLN A 60 12.13 13.49 -16.08
N ASP A 61 11.38 14.45 -15.51
CA ASP A 61 11.71 15.01 -14.17
C ASP A 61 11.55 13.96 -13.09
N ALA A 62 10.46 13.19 -13.14
CA ALA A 62 10.23 12.08 -12.21
C ALA A 62 11.32 10.99 -12.37
N TYR A 63 11.79 10.71 -13.59
CA TYR A 63 12.94 9.82 -13.81
C TYR A 63 14.22 10.38 -13.20
N GLY A 64 14.40 11.71 -13.22
CA GLY A 64 15.50 12.39 -12.52
C GLY A 64 15.51 12.03 -11.03
N LEU A 65 14.36 12.09 -10.36
CA LEU A 65 14.24 11.70 -8.95
C LEU A 65 14.46 10.19 -8.73
N ARG A 66 13.91 9.34 -9.63
CA ARG A 66 14.17 7.90 -9.59
C ARG A 66 15.67 7.58 -9.62
N LYS A 67 16.46 8.28 -10.43
CA LYS A 67 17.92 8.09 -10.53
C LYS A 67 18.69 8.48 -9.26
N ARG A 68 18.12 9.30 -8.39
CA ARG A 68 18.69 9.64 -7.09
C ARG A 68 18.52 8.53 -6.05
N ILE A 69 17.58 7.60 -6.26
CA ILE A 69 17.42 6.43 -5.40
C ILE A 69 18.48 5.40 -5.81
N ALA A 70 19.36 5.05 -4.86
CA ALA A 70 20.53 4.21 -5.11
C ALA A 70 20.17 2.74 -5.42
N CYS A 71 19.06 2.26 -4.90
CA CYS A 71 18.57 0.90 -5.15
C CYS A 71 18.38 0.66 -6.65
N ARG A 72 18.95 -0.45 -7.14
CA ARG A 72 18.91 -0.81 -8.56
C ARG A 72 17.63 -1.54 -8.96
N ARG A 73 17.10 -2.38 -8.07
CA ARG A 73 15.93 -3.23 -8.32
C ARG A 73 14.70 -2.60 -7.69
N ILE A 74 14.04 -1.72 -8.46
CA ILE A 74 12.79 -1.11 -8.03
C ILE A 74 11.64 -1.60 -8.88
N HIS A 75 10.64 -2.15 -8.22
CA HIS A 75 9.37 -2.61 -8.76
C HIS A 75 8.31 -1.54 -8.50
N LEU A 76 7.48 -1.24 -9.49
CA LEU A 76 6.37 -0.31 -9.36
C LEU A 76 5.05 -1.03 -9.64
N VAL A 77 4.22 -1.17 -8.64
CA VAL A 77 2.80 -1.48 -8.80
C VAL A 77 2.08 -0.17 -9.09
N PRO A 78 1.47 0.04 -10.27
CA PRO A 78 0.95 1.36 -10.64
C PRO A 78 -0.18 1.86 -9.74
N GLY A 79 -0.10 3.14 -9.35
CA GLY A 79 -1.17 3.90 -8.70
C GLY A 79 -1.96 4.76 -9.69
N ASN A 80 -2.93 5.51 -9.18
CA ASN A 80 -3.81 6.33 -10.02
C ASN A 80 -3.15 7.60 -10.57
N HIS A 81 -2.04 8.02 -9.98
CA HIS A 81 -1.29 9.19 -10.43
C HIS A 81 -0.03 8.84 -11.23
N ASP A 82 0.30 7.57 -11.35
CA ASP A 82 1.51 7.16 -12.03
C ASP A 82 1.45 7.40 -13.54
N LYS A 83 2.60 7.76 -14.09
CA LYS A 83 2.81 7.86 -15.53
C LYS A 83 2.95 6.47 -16.13
N ASP A 84 2.83 6.41 -17.45
CA ASP A 84 3.21 5.23 -18.21
C ASP A 84 4.75 5.11 -18.23
N TRP A 85 5.29 4.31 -17.32
CA TRP A 85 6.71 4.05 -17.15
C TRP A 85 7.27 3.03 -18.18
N THR A 86 6.43 2.49 -19.05
CA THR A 86 6.86 1.60 -20.13
C THR A 86 7.33 2.35 -21.38
N ARG A 87 7.11 3.68 -21.44
CA ARG A 87 7.51 4.51 -22.58
C ARG A 87 9.03 4.52 -22.78
N PRO A 88 9.52 4.51 -24.02
CA PRO A 88 10.96 4.43 -24.32
C PRO A 88 11.83 5.47 -23.57
N ALA A 89 11.33 6.70 -23.40
CA ALA A 89 12.07 7.79 -22.75
C ALA A 89 12.39 7.54 -21.27
N VAL A 90 11.67 6.65 -20.62
CA VAL A 90 11.80 6.31 -19.18
C VAL A 90 11.87 4.80 -18.94
N ALA A 91 11.96 4.01 -20.02
CA ALA A 91 12.08 2.56 -19.92
C ALA A 91 13.29 2.17 -19.06
N GLY A 92 13.10 1.18 -18.20
CA GLY A 92 14.13 0.72 -17.26
C GLY A 92 14.21 1.54 -15.96
N ALA A 93 13.35 2.57 -15.77
CA ALA A 93 13.25 3.25 -14.49
C ALA A 93 12.78 2.29 -13.37
N PHE A 94 11.80 1.45 -13.71
CA PHE A 94 11.20 0.46 -12.84
C PHE A 94 10.97 -0.86 -13.58
N THR A 95 10.92 -1.96 -12.84
CA THR A 95 10.18 -3.14 -13.26
C THR A 95 8.70 -2.84 -12.97
N VAL A 96 7.91 -2.58 -14.02
CA VAL A 96 6.48 -2.26 -13.87
C VAL A 96 5.71 -3.56 -13.67
N GLU A 97 5.09 -3.67 -12.52
CA GLU A 97 4.28 -4.82 -12.11
C GLU A 97 2.81 -4.64 -12.54
N PRO A 98 2.01 -5.71 -12.58
CA PRO A 98 0.57 -5.59 -12.76
C PRO A 98 -0.07 -4.83 -11.58
N PRO A 99 -1.26 -4.18 -11.77
CA PRO A 99 -1.95 -3.43 -10.70
C PRO A 99 -2.29 -4.24 -9.45
N ILE A 100 -2.37 -5.56 -9.59
CA ILE A 100 -2.41 -6.53 -8.50
C ILE A 100 -1.26 -7.50 -8.72
N CYS A 101 -0.25 -7.43 -7.86
CA CYS A 101 0.93 -8.29 -7.91
C CYS A 101 0.90 -9.27 -6.74
N VAL A 102 1.24 -10.54 -6.99
CA VAL A 102 1.26 -11.57 -5.94
C VAL A 102 2.68 -12.11 -5.82
N LEU A 103 3.27 -11.88 -4.67
CA LEU A 103 4.57 -12.42 -4.32
C LEU A 103 4.42 -13.69 -3.48
N LYS A 104 5.41 -14.58 -3.58
CA LYS A 104 5.57 -15.70 -2.67
C LYS A 104 7.02 -15.74 -2.19
N ILE A 105 7.24 -15.37 -0.94
CA ILE A 105 8.57 -15.25 -0.33
C ILE A 105 8.62 -16.15 0.90
N ASP A 106 9.53 -17.10 0.93
CA ASP A 106 9.70 -18.05 2.02
C ASP A 106 8.38 -18.74 2.45
N GLY A 107 7.54 -19.06 1.49
CA GLY A 107 6.22 -19.66 1.74
C GLY A 107 5.09 -18.68 2.03
N GLN A 108 5.40 -17.46 2.46
CA GLN A 108 4.41 -16.39 2.68
C GLN A 108 3.90 -15.82 1.36
N LYS A 109 2.58 -15.81 1.18
CA LYS A 109 1.93 -15.11 0.07
C LYS A 109 1.63 -13.67 0.46
N ILE A 110 2.01 -12.71 -0.40
CA ILE A 110 1.81 -11.29 -0.20
C ILE A 110 1.13 -10.74 -1.45
N VAL A 111 -0.02 -10.11 -1.28
CA VAL A 111 -0.76 -9.45 -2.37
C VAL A 111 -0.48 -7.95 -2.29
N LEU A 112 0.06 -7.41 -3.37
CA LEU A 112 0.38 -6.00 -3.51
C LEU A 112 -0.63 -5.32 -4.41
N SER A 113 -1.13 -4.17 -4.03
CA SER A 113 -1.86 -3.25 -4.90
C SER A 113 -1.74 -1.83 -4.37
N HIS A 114 -2.01 -0.84 -5.22
CA HIS A 114 -2.05 0.54 -4.74
C HIS A 114 -3.24 0.77 -3.80
N TYR A 115 -4.41 0.24 -4.16
CA TYR A 115 -5.63 0.42 -3.37
C TYR A 115 -5.79 -0.61 -2.25
N PRO A 116 -6.32 -0.23 -1.07
CA PRO A 116 -6.72 -1.21 -0.05
C PRO A 116 -7.87 -2.08 -0.56
N MET A 117 -7.72 -3.37 -0.42
CA MET A 117 -8.75 -4.34 -0.78
C MET A 117 -9.57 -4.76 0.44
N ALA A 118 -10.88 -4.97 0.23
CA ALA A 118 -11.75 -5.56 1.24
C ALA A 118 -11.54 -7.07 1.35
N ASP A 119 -11.21 -7.73 0.23
CA ASP A 119 -10.86 -9.15 0.12
C ASP A 119 -9.73 -9.30 -0.91
N TRP A 120 -8.79 -10.23 -0.68
CA TRP A 120 -7.66 -10.48 -1.56
C TRP A 120 -7.32 -11.96 -1.64
N GLN A 121 -6.54 -12.34 -2.63
CA GLN A 121 -6.19 -13.72 -2.91
C GLN A 121 -5.50 -14.40 -1.72
N GLY A 122 -6.18 -15.39 -1.14
CA GLY A 122 -5.65 -16.19 -0.03
C GLY A 122 -5.79 -15.51 1.34
N MET A 123 -6.60 -14.47 1.48
CA MET A 123 -6.89 -13.82 2.76
C MET A 123 -7.28 -14.84 3.84
N ASN A 124 -8.16 -15.81 3.49
CA ASN A 124 -8.59 -16.89 4.39
C ASN A 124 -7.51 -17.98 4.66
N HIS A 125 -6.34 -17.84 4.06
CA HIS A 125 -5.20 -18.75 4.19
C HIS A 125 -3.95 -18.04 4.70
N GLY A 126 -4.13 -16.89 5.35
CA GLY A 126 -3.03 -16.16 5.99
C GLY A 126 -2.15 -15.35 5.02
N SER A 127 -2.60 -15.07 3.79
CA SER A 127 -1.86 -14.16 2.92
C SER A 127 -1.94 -12.73 3.42
N TRP A 128 -0.87 -11.97 3.23
CA TRP A 128 -0.83 -10.54 3.56
C TRP A 128 -1.30 -9.70 2.40
N HIS A 129 -1.83 -8.52 2.70
CA HIS A 129 -2.13 -7.48 1.74
C HIS A 129 -1.38 -6.19 2.10
N LEU A 130 -0.54 -5.71 1.19
CA LEU A 130 0.16 -4.45 1.31
C LEU A 130 -0.39 -3.46 0.29
N HIS A 131 -0.61 -2.22 0.72
CA HIS A 131 -1.20 -1.17 -0.13
C HIS A 131 -0.72 0.22 0.28
N GLY A 132 -1.16 1.25 -0.46
CA GLY A 132 -1.03 2.66 -0.17
C GLY A 132 -2.36 3.39 -0.33
N HIS A 133 -2.35 4.51 -1.05
CA HIS A 133 -3.47 5.29 -1.55
C HIS A 133 -4.21 6.14 -0.50
N ILE A 134 -4.46 5.64 0.69
CA ILE A 134 -5.36 6.28 1.66
C ILE A 134 -4.67 7.34 2.51
N HIS A 135 -3.36 7.52 2.37
CA HIS A 135 -2.57 8.50 3.15
C HIS A 135 -2.88 8.42 4.64
N SER A 136 -2.95 7.21 5.20
CA SER A 136 -3.22 7.07 6.64
C SER A 136 -2.07 7.69 7.44
N SER A 137 -2.41 8.47 8.47
CA SER A 137 -1.42 9.19 9.26
C SER A 137 -1.01 8.41 10.50
N GLY A 138 0.29 8.38 10.79
CA GLY A 138 0.83 7.96 12.08
C GLY A 138 0.56 6.51 12.50
N GLY A 139 0.30 5.60 11.57
CA GLY A 139 0.14 4.16 11.86
C GLY A 139 -1.20 3.75 12.49
N ALA A 140 -2.12 4.66 12.79
CA ALA A 140 -3.41 4.37 13.42
C ALA A 140 -4.27 3.38 12.61
N TYR A 141 -4.22 3.48 11.28
CA TYR A 141 -4.92 2.56 10.40
C TYR A 141 -4.33 1.14 10.45
N ASN A 142 -3.01 1.03 10.48
CA ASN A 142 -2.33 -0.26 10.61
C ASN A 142 -2.64 -0.92 11.95
N GLU A 143 -2.64 -0.16 13.04
CA GLU A 143 -3.05 -0.64 14.36
C GLU A 143 -4.53 -1.06 14.39
N PHE A 144 -5.41 -0.33 13.72
CA PHE A 144 -6.81 -0.72 13.58
C PHE A 144 -6.92 -2.08 12.86
N ASN A 145 -6.24 -2.26 11.72
CA ASN A 145 -6.23 -3.52 10.99
C ASN A 145 -5.72 -4.67 11.89
N ARG A 146 -4.63 -4.44 12.62
CA ARG A 146 -4.06 -5.42 13.56
C ARG A 146 -5.05 -5.86 14.62
N LYS A 147 -5.74 -4.90 15.25
CA LYS A 147 -6.79 -5.18 16.27
C LYS A 147 -7.99 -5.92 15.71
N GLN A 148 -8.28 -5.76 14.42
CA GLN A 148 -9.34 -6.51 13.73
C GLN A 148 -8.86 -7.88 13.21
N GLY A 149 -7.62 -8.27 13.46
CA GLY A 149 -7.03 -9.50 12.94
C GLY A 149 -6.78 -9.47 11.42
N LEU A 150 -6.81 -8.30 10.77
CA LEU A 150 -6.59 -8.17 9.34
C LEU A 150 -5.10 -8.16 9.00
N LEU A 151 -4.66 -9.12 8.19
CA LEU A 151 -3.29 -9.19 7.68
C LEU A 151 -3.10 -8.20 6.51
N ARG A 152 -3.48 -6.95 6.74
CA ARG A 152 -3.42 -5.85 5.79
C ARG A 152 -2.64 -4.68 6.38
N TYR A 153 -1.75 -4.07 5.57
CA TYR A 153 -0.86 -3.01 6.01
C TYR A 153 -0.72 -1.92 4.96
N ASP A 154 -0.88 -0.66 5.38
CA ASP A 154 -0.57 0.53 4.59
C ASP A 154 0.94 0.81 4.66
N VAL A 155 1.64 0.62 3.53
CA VAL A 155 3.08 0.91 3.40
C VAL A 155 3.36 2.33 2.92
N GLY A 156 2.32 3.17 2.82
CA GLY A 156 2.42 4.55 2.39
C GLY A 156 3.36 5.37 3.27
N CYS A 157 3.97 6.38 2.67
CA CYS A 157 4.91 7.28 3.35
C CYS A 157 4.30 7.89 4.62
N ASP A 158 3.05 8.34 4.56
CA ASP A 158 2.39 9.03 5.67
C ASP A 158 2.12 8.10 6.87
N ALA A 159 1.88 6.81 6.61
CA ALA A 159 1.67 5.80 7.64
C ALA A 159 2.96 5.39 8.37
N ASN A 160 4.13 5.56 7.72
CA ASN A 160 5.38 4.94 8.15
C ASN A 160 6.51 5.96 8.39
N GLY A 161 6.17 7.19 8.79
CA GLY A 161 7.16 8.24 9.07
C GLY A 161 8.06 8.55 7.87
N HIS A 162 7.49 8.52 6.67
CA HIS A 162 8.12 8.80 5.38
C HIS A 162 9.30 7.87 5.03
N SER A 163 9.23 6.63 5.53
CA SER A 163 10.30 5.64 5.37
C SER A 163 9.78 4.32 4.82
N PRO A 164 10.56 3.61 4.00
CA PRO A 164 10.22 2.25 3.59
C PRO A 164 10.13 1.28 4.76
N VAL A 165 9.26 0.30 4.64
CA VAL A 165 9.08 -0.80 5.60
C VAL A 165 9.77 -2.04 5.07
N SER A 166 10.58 -2.72 5.90
CA SER A 166 11.24 -3.96 5.50
C SER A 166 10.29 -5.16 5.59
N LEU A 167 10.58 -6.20 4.79
CA LEU A 167 9.86 -7.47 4.91
C LEU A 167 9.96 -8.06 6.31
N ASP A 168 11.13 -7.94 6.96
CA ASP A 168 11.33 -8.45 8.31
C ASP A 168 10.51 -7.66 9.35
N GLY A 169 10.42 -6.32 9.21
CA GLY A 169 9.53 -5.51 10.05
C GLY A 169 8.05 -5.89 9.86
N LEU A 170 7.65 -6.21 8.63
CA LEU A 170 6.29 -6.71 8.38
C LEU A 170 6.06 -8.11 8.98
N ARG A 171 7.07 -8.98 8.97
CA ARG A 171 7.00 -10.29 9.65
C ARG A 171 6.77 -10.13 11.15
N GLU A 172 7.54 -9.24 11.79
CA GLU A 172 7.37 -8.92 13.21
C GLU A 172 6.00 -8.32 13.49
N TRP A 173 5.56 -7.41 12.64
CA TRP A 173 4.23 -6.78 12.75
C TRP A 173 3.11 -7.81 12.71
N PHE A 174 3.08 -8.65 11.68
CA PHE A 174 2.02 -9.64 11.48
C PHE A 174 2.09 -10.81 12.46
N ALA A 175 3.29 -11.15 13.00
CA ALA A 175 3.42 -12.13 14.08
C ALA A 175 2.71 -11.69 15.36
N GLY A 176 2.49 -10.40 15.55
CA GLY A 176 1.74 -9.84 16.69
C GLY A 176 0.22 -9.76 16.46
N VAL A 177 -0.32 -10.38 15.40
CA VAL A 177 -1.77 -10.50 15.18
C VAL A 177 -2.25 -11.78 15.87
N ASP A 178 -2.89 -11.65 17.03
CA ASP A 178 -3.23 -12.78 17.92
C ASP A 178 -4.23 -13.77 17.28
N GLU A 179 -5.20 -13.27 16.54
CA GLU A 179 -6.18 -14.09 15.82
C GLU A 179 -6.35 -13.56 14.40
N PRO A 180 -5.53 -14.02 13.44
CA PRO A 180 -5.71 -13.59 12.06
C PRO A 180 -7.12 -13.87 11.58
N CYS A 181 -7.86 -12.81 11.29
CA CYS A 181 -9.19 -12.89 10.73
C CYS A 181 -9.10 -13.42 9.30
N GLY A 182 -8.87 -14.72 9.16
CA GLY A 182 -8.96 -15.42 7.88
C GLY A 182 -10.41 -15.59 7.39
N ARG A 183 -11.35 -15.09 8.16
CA ARG A 183 -12.75 -15.08 7.81
C ARG A 183 -13.33 -13.74 8.21
N VAL A 184 -13.21 -12.71 7.34
CA VAL A 184 -14.34 -11.80 7.26
C VAL A 184 -15.54 -12.73 6.99
N LYS A 185 -16.33 -12.97 8.01
CA LYS A 185 -17.63 -13.62 7.81
C LYS A 185 -18.47 -12.60 7.06
N TRP A 186 -18.21 -12.46 5.76
CA TRP A 186 -19.15 -11.78 4.89
C TRP A 186 -20.51 -12.44 5.17
N PRO A 187 -21.51 -11.65 5.50
CA PRO A 187 -22.83 -12.21 5.65
C PRO A 187 -23.09 -13.08 4.43
N ARG A 188 -23.57 -14.30 4.61
CA ARG A 188 -23.77 -15.27 3.51
C ARG A 188 -24.63 -14.74 2.36
N TRP A 189 -25.28 -13.60 2.57
CA TRP A 189 -26.07 -12.90 1.54
C TRP A 189 -25.27 -12.33 0.35
N VAL A 190 -23.96 -12.14 0.46
CA VAL A 190 -23.14 -11.66 -0.67
C VAL A 190 -23.14 -12.65 -1.85
N ASN A 191 -23.40 -13.93 -1.59
CA ASN A 191 -23.41 -14.99 -2.61
C ASN A 191 -24.74 -15.72 -2.76
N ALA A 192 -25.83 -15.28 -2.12
CA ALA A 192 -27.08 -16.03 -2.09
C ALA A 192 -28.21 -15.21 -2.71
N THR A 193 -28.52 -15.51 -3.95
CA THR A 193 -29.82 -15.20 -4.54
C THR A 193 -30.83 -16.27 -4.09
N GLY A 194 -31.86 -15.86 -3.34
CA GLY A 194 -33.02 -16.72 -3.03
C GLY A 194 -32.93 -17.59 -1.79
N ASN A 195 -32.19 -17.21 -0.76
CA ASN A 195 -32.12 -17.92 0.51
C ASN A 195 -32.97 -17.19 1.58
N GLU A 196 -33.97 -17.81 2.15
CA GLU A 196 -34.85 -17.26 3.20
C GLU A 196 -34.07 -16.68 4.41
N GLN A 197 -32.90 -17.23 4.74
CA GLN A 197 -32.06 -16.74 5.82
C GLN A 197 -31.50 -15.38 5.50
N VAL A 198 -31.12 -15.12 4.25
CA VAL A 198 -30.61 -13.82 3.75
C VAL A 198 -31.67 -12.74 3.82
N GLU A 199 -32.91 -13.10 3.44
CA GLU A 199 -34.04 -12.16 3.51
C GLU A 199 -34.37 -11.80 4.96
N ARG A 200 -34.26 -12.75 5.90
CA ARG A 200 -34.43 -12.48 7.34
C ARG A 200 -33.37 -11.61 7.92
N GLU A 201 -32.09 -11.87 7.58
CA GLU A 201 -30.94 -11.04 8.04
C GLU A 201 -30.99 -9.63 7.46
N LEU A 202 -31.36 -9.49 6.17
CA LEU A 202 -31.53 -8.19 5.52
C LEU A 202 -32.71 -7.41 6.11
N ALA A 203 -33.80 -8.10 6.46
CA ALA A 203 -34.96 -7.49 7.11
C ALA A 203 -34.62 -7.04 8.55
N ALA A 204 -33.80 -7.79 9.28
CA ALA A 204 -33.33 -7.42 10.60
C ALA A 204 -32.43 -6.16 10.53
N TYR A 205 -31.47 -6.13 9.60
CA TYR A 205 -30.60 -4.99 9.37
C TYR A 205 -31.39 -3.70 9.04
N LYS A 206 -32.37 -3.78 8.14
CA LYS A 206 -33.23 -2.65 7.79
C LYS A 206 -34.10 -2.14 8.95
N ARG A 207 -34.46 -3.02 9.90
CA ARG A 207 -35.17 -2.59 11.12
C ARG A 207 -34.28 -1.85 12.09
N GLU A 208 -33.01 -2.26 12.22
CA GLU A 208 -32.04 -1.60 13.08
C GLU A 208 -31.65 -0.20 12.53
N GLU A 209 -31.56 -0.05 11.20
CA GLU A 209 -31.35 1.27 10.59
C GLU A 209 -32.54 2.22 10.72
N ALA A 210 -33.77 1.69 10.71
CA ALA A 210 -34.98 2.49 10.86
C ALA A 210 -35.22 2.99 12.31
N ILE A 211 -34.47 2.47 13.29
CA ILE A 211 -34.57 2.84 14.71
C ILE A 211 -33.46 3.85 15.11
N ARG A 212 -32.49 4.10 14.23
CA ARG A 212 -31.44 5.12 14.37
C ARG A 212 -31.84 6.43 13.70
#